data_6b6d5f6546447651ac63114ed17aa6e4
#
_entry.id   6b6d5f6546447651ac63114ed17aa6e4
#
_cell.length_a   1.000
_cell.length_b   1.000
_cell.length_c   1.000
_cell.angle_alpha   90.00
_cell.angle_beta   90.00
_cell.angle_gamma   90.00
#
_symmetry.space_group_name_H-M   'P 1'
#
loop_
_entity.id
_entity.type
_entity.pdbx_description
1 polymer ?
#
loop_
_entity_poly.entity_id
_entity_poly.type
_entity_poly.pdbx_seq_one_letter_code
_entity_poly.pdbx_strand_id
1 'polypeptide(L)'
;MMDDGEPLVVIDVRERHEFEAGHLEGAVYIGKGVLERDIEKQELADDVRIVLYCGGGFRSAIAAKSLQDMGWTNVQSLWGGWRGIQGEGLPTWAP
;
A
#
# COMPACT_ATOMS: atom_id res chain seq x y z
N MET A 1 7.14 12.88 -0.56
CA MET A 1 7.32 11.42 -0.72
C MET A 1 6.84 10.93 -2.07
N MET A 2 5.60 11.17 -2.42
CA MET A 2 5.08 10.66 -3.69
C MET A 2 5.47 11.50 -4.90
N ASP A 3 6.14 12.60 -4.69
CA ASP A 3 6.50 13.55 -5.75
C ASP A 3 8.01 13.79 -5.84
N ASP A 4 8.81 12.85 -5.34
CA ASP A 4 10.27 12.98 -5.39
C ASP A 4 10.87 12.52 -6.73
N GLY A 5 10.02 12.20 -7.70
CA GLY A 5 10.45 11.80 -9.02
C GLY A 5 10.76 10.33 -9.19
N GLU A 6 10.78 9.55 -8.13
CA GLU A 6 11.00 8.12 -8.23
C GLU A 6 9.69 7.36 -8.44
N PRO A 7 9.68 6.30 -9.25
CA PRO A 7 8.50 5.45 -9.36
C PRO A 7 8.07 4.92 -7.99
N LEU A 8 6.82 5.12 -7.65
CA LEU A 8 6.28 4.71 -6.36
C LEU A 8 4.88 4.15 -6.56
N VAL A 9 4.64 2.98 -5.98
CA VAL A 9 3.31 2.37 -5.97
C VAL A 9 2.86 2.29 -4.52
N VAL A 10 1.69 2.84 -4.23
CA VAL A 10 1.09 2.77 -2.90
C VAL A 10 -0.11 1.82 -2.96
N ILE A 11 -0.13 0.82 -2.11
CA ILE A 11 -1.15 -0.21 -2.11
C ILE A 11 -1.89 -0.22 -0.78
N ASP A 12 -3.22 -0.11 -0.86
CA ASP A 12 -4.11 -0.27 0.29
C ASP A 12 -4.45 -1.75 0.42
N VAL A 13 -4.06 -2.36 1.53
CA VAL A 13 -4.28 -3.79 1.77
C VAL A 13 -5.40 -4.05 2.77
N ARG A 14 -6.21 -3.03 3.05
CA ARG A 14 -7.37 -3.18 3.94
C ARG A 14 -8.48 -3.98 3.27
N GLU A 15 -9.63 -4.05 3.92
CA GLU A 15 -10.81 -4.62 3.30
C GLU A 15 -11.38 -3.66 2.26
N ARG A 16 -12.08 -4.20 1.26
CA ARG A 16 -12.61 -3.37 0.17
C ARG A 16 -13.53 -2.27 0.68
N HIS A 17 -14.39 -2.56 1.65
CA HIS A 17 -15.32 -1.55 2.16
C HIS A 17 -14.57 -0.39 2.84
N GLU A 18 -13.43 -0.66 3.44
CA GLU A 18 -12.60 0.38 4.03
C GLU A 18 -12.01 1.29 2.95
N PHE A 19 -11.50 0.69 1.87
CA PHE A 19 -10.96 1.43 0.74
C PHE A 19 -12.03 2.31 0.09
N GLU A 20 -13.22 1.76 -0.10
CA GLU A 20 -14.33 2.48 -0.73
C GLU A 20 -14.86 3.62 0.13
N ALA A 21 -14.70 3.53 1.44
CA ALA A 21 -15.10 4.59 2.36
C ALA A 21 -14.09 5.73 2.40
N GLY A 22 -12.87 5.50 1.95
CA GLY A 22 -11.83 6.53 1.89
C GLY A 22 -10.45 5.89 1.83
N HIS A 23 -9.53 6.49 1.08
CA HIS A 23 -8.18 5.97 0.93
C HIS A 23 -7.22 7.09 0.53
N LEU A 24 -5.92 6.80 0.60
CA LEU A 24 -4.91 7.75 0.15
C LEU A 24 -5.07 7.98 -1.36
N GLU A 25 -5.07 9.24 -1.77
CA GLU A 25 -5.21 9.58 -3.17
C GLU A 25 -4.09 8.94 -4.00
N GLY A 26 -4.47 8.27 -5.07
CA GLY A 26 -3.53 7.56 -5.95
C GLY A 26 -3.20 6.14 -5.51
N ALA A 27 -3.72 5.67 -4.37
CA ALA A 27 -3.47 4.31 -3.93
C ALA A 27 -4.22 3.31 -4.78
N VAL A 28 -3.59 2.16 -5.00
CA VAL A 28 -4.20 1.02 -5.68
C VAL A 28 -4.74 0.08 -4.61
N TYR A 29 -5.93 -0.46 -4.82
CA TYR A 29 -6.46 -1.43 -3.87
C TYR A 29 -6.05 -2.85 -4.26
N ILE A 30 -5.35 -3.54 -3.36
CA ILE A 30 -5.12 -4.98 -3.45
C ILE A 30 -5.23 -5.51 -2.03
N GLY A 31 -6.33 -6.18 -1.71
CA GLY A 31 -6.53 -6.71 -0.37
C GLY A 31 -5.44 -7.71 0.02
N LYS A 32 -5.12 -7.75 1.31
CA LYS A 32 -4.04 -8.60 1.81
C LYS A 32 -4.24 -10.07 1.42
N GLY A 33 -5.49 -10.54 1.39
CA GLY A 33 -5.79 -11.95 1.09
C GLY A 33 -5.45 -12.38 -0.32
N VAL A 34 -5.30 -11.44 -1.26
CA VAL A 34 -5.01 -11.76 -2.67
C VAL A 34 -3.75 -11.05 -3.17
N LEU A 35 -3.01 -10.43 -2.27
CA LEU A 35 -1.88 -9.58 -2.64
C LEU A 35 -0.82 -10.35 -3.42
N GLU A 36 -0.43 -11.52 -2.94
CA GLU A 36 0.62 -12.31 -3.56
C GLU A 36 0.24 -12.75 -4.97
N ARG A 37 -1.05 -13.02 -5.19
CA ARG A 37 -1.55 -13.38 -6.51
C ARG A 37 -1.62 -12.18 -7.44
N ASP A 38 -2.09 -11.04 -6.92
CA ASP A 38 -2.48 -9.92 -7.77
C ASP A 38 -1.38 -8.89 -7.98
N ILE A 39 -0.32 -8.90 -7.15
CA ILE A 39 0.78 -7.93 -7.31
C ILE A 39 1.46 -8.08 -8.67
N GLU A 40 1.58 -9.29 -9.17
CA GLU A 40 2.24 -9.54 -10.45
C GLU A 40 1.43 -9.05 -11.63
N LYS A 41 0.12 -8.90 -11.46
CA LYS A 41 -0.75 -8.35 -12.50
C LYS A 41 -0.53 -6.86 -12.72
N GLN A 42 0.17 -6.20 -11.80
CA GLN A 42 0.47 -4.77 -11.93
C GLN A 42 1.63 -4.50 -12.88
N GLU A 43 2.32 -5.53 -13.33
CA GLU A 43 3.43 -5.43 -14.30
C GLU A 43 4.50 -4.42 -13.83
N LEU A 44 4.86 -4.49 -12.56
CA LEU A 44 5.83 -3.57 -11.96
C LEU A 44 7.25 -4.08 -12.14
N ALA A 45 8.21 -3.16 -12.20
CA ALA A 45 9.62 -3.53 -12.19
C ALA A 45 9.98 -4.15 -10.82
N ASP A 46 10.94 -5.07 -10.81
CA ASP A 46 11.29 -5.83 -9.61
C ASP A 46 11.76 -4.95 -8.45
N ASP A 47 12.34 -3.80 -8.75
CA ASP A 47 12.91 -2.90 -7.75
C ASP A 47 12.05 -1.64 -7.53
N VAL A 48 10.86 -1.59 -8.08
CA VAL A 48 9.97 -0.44 -7.88
C VAL A 48 9.69 -0.27 -6.39
N ARG A 49 9.60 0.97 -5.94
CA ARG A 49 9.29 1.24 -4.55
C ARG A 49 7.81 0.98 -4.30
N ILE A 50 7.53 0.08 -3.37
CA ILE A 50 6.17 -0.30 -3.01
C ILE A 50 5.94 0.07 -1.54
N VAL A 51 4.89 0.84 -1.29
CA VAL A 51 4.49 1.18 0.07
C VAL A 51 3.11 0.61 0.31
N LEU A 52 2.97 -0.19 1.35
CA LEU A 52 1.70 -0.81 1.73
C LEU A 52 1.16 -0.14 2.96
N TYR A 53 -0.15 0.04 3.05
CA TYR A 53 -0.75 0.52 4.28
C TYR A 53 -2.06 -0.20 4.59
N CYS A 54 -2.39 -0.23 5.88
CA CYS A 54 -3.67 -0.73 6.37
C CYS A 54 -4.22 0.25 7.42
N GLY A 55 -5.10 -0.18 8.28
CA GLY A 55 -5.69 0.71 9.29
C GLY A 55 -4.69 1.25 10.29
N GLY A 56 -3.93 0.37 10.94
CA GLY A 56 -2.96 0.75 11.96
C GLY A 56 -1.53 0.33 11.71
N GLY A 57 -1.25 -0.31 10.57
CA GLY A 57 0.11 -0.73 10.21
C GLY A 57 0.40 -2.21 10.44
N PHE A 58 -0.49 -2.93 11.11
CA PHE A 58 -0.24 -4.33 11.45
C PHE A 58 -0.38 -5.26 10.25
N ARG A 59 -1.51 -5.16 9.52
CA ARG A 59 -1.74 -6.00 8.34
C ARG A 59 -0.73 -5.73 7.23
N SER A 60 -0.39 -4.46 7.03
CA SER A 60 0.57 -4.08 5.99
C SER A 60 1.99 -4.54 6.30
N ALA A 61 2.36 -4.62 7.58
CA ALA A 61 3.67 -5.14 7.95
C ALA A 61 3.79 -6.62 7.57
N ILE A 62 2.75 -7.41 7.81
CA ILE A 62 2.71 -8.81 7.41
C ILE A 62 2.75 -8.93 5.88
N ALA A 63 1.99 -8.11 5.20
CA ALA A 63 1.93 -8.11 3.73
C ALA A 63 3.29 -7.74 3.12
N ALA A 64 3.97 -6.75 3.68
CA ALA A 64 5.30 -6.36 3.22
C ALA A 64 6.29 -7.51 3.34
N LYS A 65 6.24 -8.24 4.44
CA LYS A 65 7.10 -9.40 4.65
C LYS A 65 6.84 -10.48 3.57
N SER A 66 5.57 -10.73 3.26
CA SER A 66 5.21 -11.69 2.21
C SER A 66 5.79 -11.29 0.86
N LEU A 67 5.71 -10.03 0.49
CA LEU A 67 6.28 -9.56 -0.78
C LEU A 67 7.80 -9.66 -0.79
N GLN A 68 8.45 -9.34 0.32
CA GLN A 68 9.90 -9.49 0.43
C GLN A 68 10.32 -10.94 0.24
N ASP A 69 9.56 -11.87 0.82
CA ASP A 69 9.83 -13.31 0.66
C ASP A 69 9.63 -13.76 -0.79
N MET A 70 8.81 -13.07 -1.56
CA MET A 70 8.62 -13.37 -2.99
C MET A 70 9.72 -12.78 -3.88
N GLY A 71 10.62 -11.96 -3.32
CA GLY A 71 11.70 -11.37 -4.08
C GLY A 71 11.56 -9.88 -4.41
N TRP A 72 10.50 -9.24 -3.96
CA TRP A 72 10.36 -7.78 -4.13
C TRP A 72 11.35 -7.10 -3.19
N THR A 73 12.23 -6.26 -3.73
CA THR A 73 13.39 -5.76 -3.00
C THR A 73 13.18 -4.42 -2.32
N ASN A 74 12.14 -3.68 -2.67
CA ASN A 74 11.95 -2.31 -2.18
C ASN A 74 10.53 -2.11 -1.67
N VAL A 75 10.18 -2.85 -0.61
CA VAL A 75 8.84 -2.89 -0.06
C VAL A 75 8.86 -2.38 1.37
N GLN A 76 7.96 -1.48 1.69
CA GLN A 76 7.83 -0.91 3.02
C GLN A 76 6.37 -0.89 3.46
N SER A 77 6.14 -1.04 4.76
CA SER A 77 4.84 -0.83 5.38
C SER A 77 4.80 0.60 5.93
N LEU A 78 3.74 1.33 5.65
CA LEU A 78 3.60 2.70 6.14
C LEU A 78 3.28 2.68 7.63
N TRP A 79 4.15 3.27 8.42
CA TRP A 79 3.97 3.37 9.86
C TRP A 79 2.73 4.19 10.18
N GLY A 80 1.88 3.68 11.07
CA GLY A 80 0.65 4.35 11.44
C GLY A 80 -0.53 4.09 10.50
N GLY A 81 -0.28 3.59 9.31
CA GLY A 81 -1.33 3.21 8.36
C GLY A 81 -2.30 4.33 8.05
N TRP A 82 -3.57 3.96 7.83
CA TRP A 82 -4.63 4.93 7.49
C TRP A 82 -4.81 6.00 8.56
N ARG A 83 -4.69 5.62 9.83
CA ARG A 83 -4.81 6.60 10.92
C ARG A 83 -3.71 7.64 10.86
N GLY A 84 -2.49 7.22 10.54
CA GLY A 84 -1.37 8.14 10.36
C GLY A 84 -1.56 9.05 9.16
N ILE A 85 -2.09 8.51 8.06
CA ILE A 85 -2.38 9.29 6.86
C ILE A 85 -3.36 10.41 7.20
N GLN A 86 -4.42 10.09 7.91
CA GLN A 86 -5.43 11.08 8.30
C GLN A 86 -4.86 12.12 9.27
N GLY A 87 -4.03 11.67 10.23
CA GLY A 87 -3.42 12.55 11.20
C GLY A 87 -2.43 13.53 10.59
N GLU A 88 -1.73 13.12 9.54
CA GLU A 88 -0.77 13.98 8.84
C GLU A 88 -1.42 14.91 7.82
N GLY A 89 -2.71 14.74 7.55
CA GLY A 89 -3.40 15.57 6.58
C GLY A 89 -3.00 15.30 5.13
N LEU A 90 -2.54 14.09 4.82
CA LEU A 90 -2.17 13.74 3.46
C LEU A 90 -3.40 13.67 2.56
N PRO A 91 -3.24 13.91 1.25
CA PRO A 91 -4.39 13.88 0.33
C PRO A 91 -5.09 12.53 0.35
N THR A 92 -6.40 12.55 0.57
CA THR A 92 -7.21 11.34 0.59
C THR A 92 -8.41 11.50 -0.32
N TRP A 93 -8.97 10.37 -0.72
CA TRP A 93 -10.19 10.30 -1.50
C TRP A 93 -11.30 9.68 -0.64
N ALA A 94 -12.50 10.25 -0.70
CA ALA A 94 -13.68 9.68 -0.07
C ALA A 94 -14.89 10.02 -0.93
N PRO A 95 -15.93 9.18 -0.91
CA PRO A 95 -17.16 9.44 -1.67
C PRO A 95 -17.91 10.66 -1.18
#